data_fd4347ad3c1d113280926b8970d8b8db
#
_entry.id   fd4347ad3c1d113280926b8970d8b8db
#
_cell.length_a   1.000
_cell.length_b   1.000
_cell.length_c   1.000
_cell.angle_alpha   90.00
_cell.angle_beta   90.00
_cell.angle_gamma   90.00
#
_symmetry.space_group_name_H-M   'P 1'
#
loop_
_entity.id
_entity.type
_entity.pdbx_description
1 polymer ?
#
loop_
_entity_poly.entity_id
_entity_poly.type
_entity_poly.pdbx_seq_one_letter_code
_entity_poly.pdbx_strand_id
1 'polypeptide(L)'
;VIVMAFDEEGQADTYDRKIEICFRAYNILTEKVGFLSQDIIFDPNIFAVATGIEEHNEYALAFIDAARAIKEKMPAVHISGGVSYLSFSFRGNNAVRESMHSIFLFHAVKAGMDMGIVNPGQLTVYDDIDESLKEIIEDVIFNRDVNSTERLVNIAGDYAGKGKRKEKNLSWREVSVNERLIHSLVEGITDHIEEDTEESRLNFDRPIEVIEGPLMDGMNVVGDLFGSGQMFLPQVVKSARVMKKSVAHLVPFIEKEKEKLGTIKSNGKILMATVKGDVHDIGKNIVGVVLACNGYDIIDLGVMVAPDKIISTAIKEKVDVIGLSGLITPSLDEMVHIAKELERLKCNIPLMIGGATTSQKHTAVKIEENYSGPTIHVIDASRAVGVVGNLLNDNERENFIDDTRKKYIDIRNNIQAKNIKHLSIEDARNRKYKINWKEYKISDIACLLYTSPSPRDRG
;
A
#
# COMPACT_ATOMS: atom_id res chain seq x y z
N VAL A 1 27.09 7.75 7.08
CA VAL A 1 26.03 6.83 7.50
C VAL A 1 24.67 7.43 7.18
N ILE A 2 23.70 6.61 6.72
CA ILE A 2 22.30 7.04 6.54
C ILE A 2 21.48 6.44 7.68
N VAL A 3 20.71 7.28 8.36
CA VAL A 3 19.87 6.91 9.50
C VAL A 3 18.44 7.31 9.20
N MET A 4 17.58 6.32 9.14
CA MET A 4 16.14 6.55 9.04
C MET A 4 15.55 6.87 10.41
N ALA A 5 14.59 7.78 10.47
CA ALA A 5 13.89 8.13 11.71
C ALA A 5 12.90 7.03 12.09
N PHE A 6 13.44 5.93 12.63
CA PHE A 6 12.61 4.91 13.21
C PHE A 6 13.30 4.18 14.37
N ASP A 7 12.51 3.67 15.30
CA ASP A 7 12.95 3.06 16.54
C ASP A 7 12.19 1.75 16.84
N GLU A 8 12.23 1.35 18.09
CA GLU A 8 11.60 0.13 18.60
C GLU A 8 10.06 0.13 18.46
N GLU A 9 9.44 1.30 18.36
CA GLU A 9 8.00 1.49 18.20
C GLU A 9 7.56 1.61 16.74
N GLY A 10 8.51 1.81 15.82
CA GLY A 10 8.28 1.92 14.38
C GLY A 10 8.78 3.22 13.76
N GLN A 11 8.31 3.51 12.56
CA GLN A 11 8.69 4.74 11.85
C GLN A 11 8.09 5.98 12.52
N ALA A 12 8.88 7.07 12.53
CA ALA A 12 8.40 8.35 12.98
C ALA A 12 7.48 8.99 11.92
N ASP A 13 6.24 9.15 12.26
CA ASP A 13 5.20 9.78 11.44
C ASP A 13 4.98 11.26 11.82
N THR A 14 5.07 11.59 13.10
CA THR A 14 4.89 12.95 13.62
C THR A 14 6.20 13.75 13.67
N TYR A 15 6.08 15.08 13.70
CA TYR A 15 7.20 16.00 13.86
C TYR A 15 8.06 15.65 15.09
N ASP A 16 7.42 15.50 16.26
CA ASP A 16 8.12 15.28 17.52
C ASP A 16 8.93 13.98 17.50
N ARG A 17 8.35 12.88 17.02
CA ARG A 17 9.06 11.61 16.91
C ARG A 17 10.23 11.68 15.92
N LYS A 18 10.06 12.38 14.80
CA LYS A 18 11.17 12.58 13.82
C LYS A 18 12.36 13.27 14.48
N ILE A 19 12.10 14.33 15.24
CA ILE A 19 13.15 15.07 15.95
C ILE A 19 13.79 14.25 17.07
N GLU A 20 12.98 13.59 17.88
CA GLU A 20 13.47 12.78 19.01
C GLU A 20 14.40 11.67 18.55
N ILE A 21 13.99 10.89 17.53
CA ILE A 21 14.77 9.76 17.02
C ILE A 21 16.04 10.26 16.34
N CYS A 22 15.97 11.28 15.50
CA CYS A 22 17.16 11.83 14.84
C CYS A 22 18.14 12.41 15.86
N PHE A 23 17.67 13.09 16.88
CA PHE A 23 18.53 13.65 17.93
C PHE A 23 19.18 12.55 18.80
N ARG A 24 18.41 11.52 19.18
CA ARG A 24 18.93 10.34 19.88
C ARG A 24 20.03 9.65 19.07
N ALA A 25 19.78 9.44 17.78
CA ALA A 25 20.75 8.82 16.87
C ALA A 25 21.99 9.69 16.69
N TYR A 26 21.83 11.01 16.56
CA TYR A 26 22.94 11.96 16.46
C TYR A 26 23.87 11.84 17.66
N ASN A 27 23.34 11.89 18.88
CA ASN A 27 24.15 11.79 20.10
C ASN A 27 24.89 10.46 20.21
N ILE A 28 24.23 9.36 19.84
CA ILE A 28 24.89 8.03 19.83
C ILE A 28 26.04 8.01 18.82
N LEU A 29 25.81 8.49 17.59
CA LEU A 29 26.81 8.43 16.53
C LEU A 29 27.99 9.36 16.80
N THR A 30 27.75 10.57 17.29
CA THR A 30 28.82 11.54 17.52
C THR A 30 29.55 11.27 18.83
N GLU A 31 28.86 11.02 19.92
CA GLU A 31 29.47 10.94 21.27
C GLU A 31 29.99 9.53 21.59
N LYS A 32 29.32 8.47 21.16
CA LYS A 32 29.68 7.08 21.50
C LYS A 32 30.47 6.38 20.40
N VAL A 33 30.15 6.67 19.11
CA VAL A 33 30.78 5.99 17.98
C VAL A 33 31.89 6.85 17.36
N GLY A 34 31.81 8.20 17.48
CA GLY A 34 32.84 9.11 16.99
C GLY A 34 32.65 9.51 15.52
N PHE A 35 31.45 9.42 14.95
CA PHE A 35 31.15 9.97 13.62
C PHE A 35 31.28 11.49 13.63
N LEU A 36 31.79 12.03 12.54
CA LEU A 36 31.70 13.46 12.30
C LEU A 36 30.26 13.80 11.87
N SER A 37 29.70 14.92 12.34
CA SER A 37 28.34 15.34 12.05
C SER A 37 28.05 15.40 10.54
N GLN A 38 29.04 15.82 9.74
CA GLN A 38 28.95 15.93 8.28
C GLN A 38 28.88 14.56 7.56
N ASP A 39 29.21 13.47 8.25
CA ASP A 39 29.15 12.11 7.70
C ASP A 39 27.81 11.41 8.02
N ILE A 40 26.88 12.15 8.63
CA ILE A 40 25.54 11.66 9.02
C ILE A 40 24.50 12.24 8.06
N ILE A 41 23.72 11.35 7.48
CA ILE A 41 22.57 11.68 6.65
C ILE A 41 21.32 11.16 7.36
N PHE A 42 20.38 12.03 7.69
CA PHE A 42 19.09 11.62 8.22
C PHE A 42 18.06 11.47 7.12
N ASP A 43 17.24 10.42 7.19
CA ASP A 43 16.01 10.27 6.46
C ASP A 43 14.84 10.30 7.45
N PRO A 44 14.18 11.48 7.63
CA PRO A 44 13.06 11.61 8.57
C PRO A 44 11.78 10.96 8.11
N ASN A 45 11.79 10.12 7.10
CA ASN A 45 10.68 9.43 6.45
C ASN A 45 9.67 10.38 5.79
N ILE A 46 9.48 10.22 4.48
CA ILE A 46 8.42 10.86 3.72
C ILE A 46 7.26 9.85 3.58
N PHE A 47 6.07 10.24 3.99
CA PHE A 47 4.86 9.43 3.90
C PHE A 47 3.88 9.96 2.87
N ALA A 48 2.97 9.09 2.41
CA ALA A 48 1.94 9.44 1.47
C ALA A 48 0.93 10.42 2.10
N VAL A 49 0.60 11.47 1.34
CA VAL A 49 -0.46 12.41 1.69
C VAL A 49 -1.66 12.26 0.77
N ALA A 50 -2.74 12.99 1.04
CA ALA A 50 -3.99 12.92 0.28
C ALA A 50 -4.49 11.48 0.10
N THR A 51 -4.42 10.67 1.15
CA THR A 51 -4.89 9.27 1.16
C THR A 51 -6.38 9.16 1.47
N GLY A 52 -7.00 10.23 1.97
CA GLY A 52 -8.35 10.22 2.53
C GLY A 52 -8.43 9.75 3.98
N ILE A 53 -7.28 9.48 4.63
CA ILE A 53 -7.13 9.15 6.04
C ILE A 53 -6.65 10.42 6.74
N GLU A 54 -7.36 10.84 7.79
CA GLU A 54 -7.15 12.15 8.44
C GLU A 54 -5.76 12.26 9.09
N GLU A 55 -5.29 11.18 9.72
CA GLU A 55 -3.98 11.09 10.37
C GLU A 55 -2.81 11.32 9.41
N HIS A 56 -3.02 11.11 8.11
CA HIS A 56 -1.99 11.29 7.08
C HIS A 56 -1.86 12.73 6.57
N ASN A 57 -2.79 13.62 6.94
CA ASN A 57 -2.84 14.97 6.39
C ASN A 57 -1.61 15.83 6.79
N GLU A 58 -1.00 15.55 7.93
CA GLU A 58 0.14 16.31 8.45
C GLU A 58 1.51 15.75 8.04
N TYR A 59 1.59 14.59 7.39
CA TYR A 59 2.86 13.90 7.16
C TYR A 59 3.88 14.71 6.35
N ALA A 60 3.45 15.44 5.31
CA ALA A 60 4.35 16.25 4.51
C ALA A 60 4.85 17.47 5.29
N LEU A 61 3.96 18.16 6.01
CA LEU A 61 4.29 19.29 6.86
C LEU A 61 5.26 18.85 7.99
N ALA A 62 4.99 17.74 8.65
CA ALA A 62 5.85 17.16 9.69
C ALA A 62 7.28 16.89 9.19
N PHE A 63 7.42 16.41 7.93
CA PHE A 63 8.75 16.23 7.32
C PHE A 63 9.46 17.58 7.09
N ILE A 64 8.77 18.56 6.50
CA ILE A 64 9.34 19.86 6.18
C ILE A 64 9.79 20.58 7.46
N ASP A 65 8.98 20.56 8.50
CA ASP A 65 9.30 21.19 9.77
C ASP A 65 10.42 20.45 10.52
N ALA A 66 10.41 19.10 10.47
CA ALA A 66 11.51 18.30 11.00
C ALA A 66 12.83 18.59 10.28
N ALA A 67 12.83 18.71 8.95
CA ALA A 67 14.02 19.04 8.18
C ALA A 67 14.61 20.40 8.63
N ARG A 68 13.77 21.42 8.83
CA ARG A 68 14.16 22.73 9.32
C ARG A 68 14.78 22.62 10.73
N ALA A 69 14.11 21.97 11.64
CA ALA A 69 14.56 21.82 13.03
C ALA A 69 15.84 20.98 13.15
N ILE A 70 16.02 19.94 12.34
CA ILE A 70 17.26 19.16 12.26
C ILE A 70 18.41 20.03 11.83
N LYS A 71 18.26 20.84 10.76
CA LYS A 71 19.32 21.75 10.29
C LYS A 71 19.65 22.85 11.29
N GLU A 72 18.69 23.35 12.02
CA GLU A 72 18.91 24.34 13.07
C GLU A 72 19.70 23.77 14.26
N LYS A 73 19.32 22.57 14.71
CA LYS A 73 19.95 21.93 15.89
C LYS A 73 21.24 21.19 15.56
N MET A 74 21.38 20.66 14.35
CA MET A 74 22.49 19.83 13.87
C MET A 74 22.95 20.33 12.47
N PRO A 75 23.50 21.54 12.35
CA PRO A 75 23.66 22.21 11.04
C PRO A 75 24.59 21.49 10.06
N ALA A 76 25.48 20.63 10.54
CA ALA A 76 26.45 19.92 9.68
C ALA A 76 25.91 18.61 9.12
N VAL A 77 24.78 18.09 9.62
CA VAL A 77 24.19 16.85 9.09
C VAL A 77 23.47 17.10 7.76
N HIS A 78 23.32 16.02 6.99
CA HIS A 78 22.55 16.06 5.75
C HIS A 78 21.17 15.43 5.92
N ILE A 79 20.23 15.81 5.06
CA ILE A 79 18.87 15.30 5.07
C ILE A 79 18.53 14.70 3.70
N SER A 80 18.05 13.48 3.70
CA SER A 80 17.59 12.75 2.53
C SER A 80 16.13 12.32 2.68
N GLY A 81 15.48 11.95 1.59
CA GLY A 81 14.13 11.35 1.65
C GLY A 81 13.67 10.76 0.33
N GLY A 82 12.82 9.75 0.42
CA GLY A 82 12.20 9.06 -0.72
C GLY A 82 10.94 9.80 -1.20
N VAL A 83 11.10 10.75 -2.14
CA VAL A 83 10.04 11.69 -2.55
C VAL A 83 8.86 11.00 -3.25
N SER A 84 9.12 9.95 -4.01
CA SER A 84 8.08 9.27 -4.81
C SER A 84 6.93 8.68 -3.98
N TYR A 85 7.19 8.39 -2.70
CA TYR A 85 6.16 7.85 -1.81
C TYR A 85 5.11 8.88 -1.40
N LEU A 86 5.47 10.18 -1.36
CA LEU A 86 4.55 11.28 -1.06
C LEU A 86 3.25 11.20 -1.85
N SER A 87 3.36 10.91 -3.15
CA SER A 87 2.25 10.91 -4.11
C SER A 87 1.66 9.52 -4.36
N PHE A 88 1.91 8.55 -3.50
CA PHE A 88 1.43 7.17 -3.66
C PHE A 88 -0.09 7.09 -3.85
N SER A 89 -0.84 7.98 -3.19
CA SER A 89 -2.30 8.09 -3.29
C SER A 89 -2.81 8.34 -4.72
N PHE A 90 -1.97 8.92 -5.59
CA PHE A 90 -2.27 9.20 -7.01
C PHE A 90 -1.53 8.28 -7.97
N ARG A 91 -1.18 7.07 -7.55
CA ARG A 91 -0.55 6.08 -8.43
C ARG A 91 -1.42 5.87 -9.67
N GLY A 92 -0.82 5.96 -10.88
CA GLY A 92 -1.51 5.92 -12.16
C GLY A 92 -1.74 7.29 -12.80
N ASN A 93 -1.62 8.41 -12.06
CA ASN A 93 -1.68 9.77 -12.60
C ASN A 93 -0.31 10.46 -12.50
N ASN A 94 0.52 10.27 -13.51
CA ASN A 94 1.89 10.79 -13.49
C ASN A 94 1.93 12.32 -13.43
N ALA A 95 1.05 13.02 -14.14
CA ALA A 95 1.04 14.48 -14.17
C ALA A 95 0.83 15.09 -12.76
N VAL A 96 -0.15 14.60 -12.00
CA VAL A 96 -0.38 15.05 -10.63
C VAL A 96 0.79 14.65 -9.73
N ARG A 97 1.32 13.43 -9.88
CA ARG A 97 2.45 12.95 -9.08
C ARG A 97 3.72 13.77 -9.28
N GLU A 98 4.06 14.07 -10.53
CA GLU A 98 5.21 14.90 -10.90
C GLU A 98 5.10 16.31 -10.30
N SER A 99 3.91 16.89 -10.36
CA SER A 99 3.63 18.19 -9.72
C SER A 99 3.76 18.12 -8.21
N MET A 100 3.23 17.08 -7.56
CA MET A 100 3.38 16.86 -6.11
C MET A 100 4.84 16.74 -5.69
N HIS A 101 5.64 15.97 -6.45
CA HIS A 101 7.08 15.81 -6.17
C HIS A 101 7.81 17.15 -6.27
N SER A 102 7.56 17.92 -7.34
CA SER A 102 8.23 19.18 -7.60
C SER A 102 7.89 20.25 -6.55
N ILE A 103 6.61 20.37 -6.19
CA ILE A 103 6.14 21.32 -5.17
C ILE A 103 6.71 20.94 -3.78
N PHE A 104 6.64 19.65 -3.43
CA PHE A 104 7.20 19.20 -2.16
C PHE A 104 8.71 19.45 -2.06
N LEU A 105 9.47 19.10 -3.10
CA LEU A 105 10.91 19.33 -3.15
C LEU A 105 11.25 20.82 -3.04
N PHE A 106 10.51 21.68 -3.70
CA PHE A 106 10.73 23.12 -3.61
C PHE A 106 10.66 23.61 -2.16
N HIS A 107 9.70 23.16 -1.38
CA HIS A 107 9.55 23.54 0.02
C HIS A 107 10.51 22.78 0.96
N ALA A 108 10.74 21.49 0.73
CA ALA A 108 11.63 20.66 1.54
C ALA A 108 13.10 21.11 1.40
N VAL A 109 13.56 21.46 0.19
CA VAL A 109 14.90 22.00 -0.04
C VAL A 109 15.05 23.36 0.65
N LYS A 110 14.07 24.24 0.60
CA LYS A 110 14.07 25.49 1.36
C LYS A 110 14.11 25.27 2.88
N ALA A 111 13.58 24.17 3.36
CA ALA A 111 13.63 23.78 4.77
C ALA A 111 14.94 23.09 5.17
N GLY A 112 15.83 22.77 4.21
CA GLY A 112 17.15 22.20 4.47
C GLY A 112 17.35 20.76 4.01
N MET A 113 16.44 20.18 3.24
CA MET A 113 16.65 18.90 2.59
C MET A 113 17.77 18.98 1.54
N ASP A 114 18.78 18.13 1.63
CA ASP A 114 19.95 18.14 0.74
C ASP A 114 19.83 17.18 -0.44
N MET A 115 19.16 16.06 -0.23
CA MET A 115 19.10 14.95 -1.18
C MET A 115 17.68 14.40 -1.30
N GLY A 116 17.22 14.17 -2.52
CA GLY A 116 15.93 13.54 -2.81
C GLY A 116 16.12 12.26 -3.63
N ILE A 117 15.52 11.16 -3.18
CA ILE A 117 15.42 9.95 -3.99
C ILE A 117 14.13 10.07 -4.81
N VAL A 118 14.29 10.40 -6.09
CA VAL A 118 13.18 10.66 -7.01
C VAL A 118 13.65 10.37 -8.44
N ASN A 119 12.71 10.11 -9.37
CA ASN A 119 13.03 10.07 -10.78
C ASN A 119 13.20 11.50 -11.32
N PRO A 120 14.42 11.96 -11.64
CA PRO A 120 14.66 13.35 -12.07
C PRO A 120 14.00 13.67 -13.42
N GLY A 121 13.74 12.67 -14.26
CA GLY A 121 13.03 12.85 -15.52
C GLY A 121 11.52 13.07 -15.37
N GLN A 122 11.01 12.94 -14.16
CA GLN A 122 9.60 13.15 -13.79
C GLN A 122 9.40 14.36 -12.87
N LEU A 123 10.30 15.33 -12.92
CA LEU A 123 10.17 16.58 -12.18
C LEU A 123 9.82 17.72 -13.16
N THR A 124 8.82 18.48 -12.79
CA THR A 124 8.42 19.71 -13.48
C THR A 124 9.04 20.89 -12.75
N VAL A 125 9.39 21.94 -13.46
CA VAL A 125 9.84 23.19 -12.83
C VAL A 125 8.66 23.79 -12.04
N TYR A 126 8.91 24.17 -10.78
CA TYR A 126 7.86 24.68 -9.86
C TYR A 126 7.03 25.81 -10.46
N ASP A 127 7.68 26.76 -11.18
CA ASP A 127 7.02 27.91 -11.77
C ASP A 127 6.21 27.56 -13.04
N ASP A 128 6.48 26.40 -13.66
CA ASP A 128 5.78 25.93 -14.87
C ASP A 128 4.52 25.11 -14.52
N ILE A 129 4.29 24.81 -13.24
CA ILE A 129 3.10 24.09 -12.79
C ILE A 129 1.88 25.02 -12.84
N ASP A 130 0.77 24.51 -13.38
CA ASP A 130 -0.50 25.24 -13.41
C ASP A 130 -0.85 25.79 -12.03
N GLU A 131 -1.22 27.08 -11.95
CA GLU A 131 -1.39 27.79 -10.70
C GLU A 131 -2.50 27.18 -9.84
N SER A 132 -3.59 26.74 -10.45
CA SER A 132 -4.70 26.12 -9.72
C SER A 132 -4.33 24.75 -9.14
N LEU A 133 -3.54 23.96 -9.87
CA LEU A 133 -3.02 22.69 -9.40
C LEU A 133 -1.98 22.91 -8.28
N LYS A 134 -1.12 23.90 -8.44
CA LYS A 134 -0.09 24.27 -7.48
C LYS A 134 -0.69 24.67 -6.13
N GLU A 135 -1.68 25.55 -6.12
CA GLU A 135 -2.37 26.00 -4.91
C GLU A 135 -3.01 24.82 -4.17
N ILE A 136 -3.72 23.93 -4.89
CA ILE A 136 -4.38 22.78 -4.26
C ILE A 136 -3.35 21.79 -3.70
N ILE A 137 -2.25 21.54 -4.41
CA ILE A 137 -1.20 20.65 -3.91
C ILE A 137 -0.49 21.26 -2.69
N GLU A 138 -0.25 22.55 -2.67
CA GLU A 138 0.28 23.23 -1.49
C GLU A 138 -0.68 23.13 -0.30
N ASP A 139 -1.98 23.31 -0.52
CA ASP A 139 -2.99 23.11 0.53
C ASP A 139 -2.94 21.69 1.11
N VAL A 140 -2.70 20.69 0.27
CA VAL A 140 -2.48 19.30 0.72
C VAL A 140 -1.18 19.15 1.52
N ILE A 141 -0.06 19.68 1.01
CA ILE A 141 1.26 19.53 1.64
C ILE A 141 1.30 20.22 3.01
N PHE A 142 0.67 21.39 3.11
CA PHE A 142 0.66 22.20 4.33
C PHE A 142 -0.59 22.00 5.20
N ASN A 143 -1.48 21.09 4.82
CA ASN A 143 -2.75 20.83 5.51
C ASN A 143 -3.55 22.11 5.82
N ARG A 144 -3.66 23.02 4.83
CA ARG A 144 -4.30 24.32 4.98
C ARG A 144 -5.83 24.26 4.92
N ASP A 145 -6.36 23.27 4.21
CA ASP A 145 -7.81 23.08 4.01
C ASP A 145 -8.17 21.60 4.18
N VAL A 146 -9.13 21.31 5.02
CA VAL A 146 -9.64 19.95 5.29
C VAL A 146 -10.18 19.26 4.03
N ASN A 147 -10.62 20.05 3.03
CA ASN A 147 -11.12 19.55 1.76
C ASN A 147 -10.04 19.47 0.66
N SER A 148 -8.79 19.79 0.96
CA SER A 148 -7.71 19.86 -0.05
C SER A 148 -7.54 18.54 -0.81
N THR A 149 -7.60 17.39 -0.11
CA THR A 149 -7.56 16.06 -0.72
C THR A 149 -8.70 15.86 -1.71
N GLU A 150 -9.92 16.26 -1.35
CA GLU A 150 -11.08 16.13 -2.24
C GLU A 150 -10.98 17.04 -3.45
N ARG A 151 -10.54 18.28 -3.25
CA ARG A 151 -10.27 19.23 -4.34
C ARG A 151 -9.25 18.65 -5.32
N LEU A 152 -8.15 18.08 -4.82
CA LEU A 152 -7.11 17.46 -5.66
C LEU A 152 -7.64 16.26 -6.43
N VAL A 153 -8.42 15.38 -5.79
CA VAL A 153 -9.06 14.22 -6.47
C VAL A 153 -9.98 14.69 -7.59
N ASN A 154 -10.78 15.75 -7.36
CA ASN A 154 -11.74 16.24 -8.35
C ASN A 154 -11.08 16.79 -9.62
N ILE A 155 -9.90 17.41 -9.51
CA ILE A 155 -9.18 17.95 -10.66
C ILE A 155 -8.19 16.95 -11.26
N ALA A 156 -7.79 15.90 -10.52
CA ALA A 156 -6.78 14.95 -10.97
C ALA A 156 -7.15 14.26 -12.31
N GLY A 157 -8.45 14.05 -12.56
CA GLY A 157 -8.96 13.48 -13.80
C GLY A 157 -8.66 14.35 -15.03
N ASP A 158 -8.68 15.67 -14.89
CA ASP A 158 -8.44 16.61 -15.98
C ASP A 158 -6.97 16.55 -16.44
N TYR A 159 -6.05 16.33 -15.52
CA TYR A 159 -4.62 16.18 -15.80
C TYR A 159 -4.21 14.79 -16.29
N ALA A 160 -5.04 13.78 -16.10
CA ALA A 160 -4.80 12.43 -16.63
C ALA A 160 -5.15 12.27 -18.12
N GLY A 161 -5.58 13.33 -18.81
CA GLY A 161 -6.02 13.29 -20.21
C GLY A 161 -7.38 12.61 -20.41
N LYS A 162 -8.15 12.39 -19.35
CA LYS A 162 -9.48 11.76 -19.34
C LYS A 162 -10.54 12.64 -18.70
N GLY A 163 -10.46 13.97 -18.90
CA GLY A 163 -11.35 14.92 -18.22
C GLY A 163 -12.68 15.11 -18.93
N LYS A 164 -13.79 14.78 -18.26
CA LYS A 164 -15.05 15.52 -18.32
C LYS A 164 -15.53 15.67 -16.87
N ARG A 165 -15.66 16.92 -16.41
CA ARG A 165 -16.38 17.23 -15.17
C ARG A 165 -17.76 16.58 -15.22
N LYS A 166 -18.00 15.62 -14.35
CA LYS A 166 -19.35 15.07 -14.15
C LYS A 166 -20.16 16.12 -13.37
N GLU A 167 -21.16 16.72 -14.01
CA GLU A 167 -22.23 17.41 -13.30
C GLU A 167 -22.90 16.42 -12.34
N LYS A 168 -23.33 16.88 -11.16
CA LYS A 168 -24.12 16.09 -10.21
C LYS A 168 -25.45 15.74 -10.85
N ASN A 169 -25.51 14.61 -11.53
CA ASN A 169 -26.73 14.09 -12.14
C ASN A 169 -27.36 13.07 -11.16
N LEU A 170 -28.61 13.34 -10.74
CA LEU A 170 -29.37 12.47 -9.84
C LEU A 170 -30.11 11.34 -10.56
N SER A 171 -29.96 11.19 -11.88
CA SER A 171 -30.61 10.13 -12.65
C SER A 171 -30.28 8.72 -12.17
N TRP A 172 -29.13 8.56 -11.48
CA TRP A 172 -28.77 7.29 -10.86
C TRP A 172 -29.71 6.86 -9.72
N ARG A 173 -30.57 7.75 -9.21
CA ARG A 173 -31.58 7.39 -8.22
C ARG A 173 -32.80 6.67 -8.83
N GLU A 174 -32.94 6.69 -10.15
CA GLU A 174 -34.09 6.11 -10.88
C GLU A 174 -33.88 4.62 -11.23
N VAL A 175 -32.67 4.06 -10.96
CA VAL A 175 -32.35 2.66 -11.22
C VAL A 175 -32.70 1.76 -10.03
N SER A 176 -32.50 0.44 -10.16
CA SER A 176 -32.74 -0.53 -9.10
C SER A 176 -31.91 -0.24 -7.84
N VAL A 177 -32.40 -0.66 -6.67
CA VAL A 177 -31.68 -0.43 -5.39
C VAL A 177 -30.28 -1.04 -5.39
N ASN A 178 -30.10 -2.20 -6.03
CA ASN A 178 -28.80 -2.84 -6.13
C ASN A 178 -27.82 -2.02 -6.97
N GLU A 179 -28.26 -1.46 -8.09
CA GLU A 179 -27.47 -0.55 -8.92
C GLU A 179 -27.16 0.76 -8.19
N ARG A 180 -28.10 1.26 -7.35
CA ARG A 180 -27.85 2.43 -6.50
C ARG A 180 -26.78 2.17 -5.45
N LEU A 181 -26.78 0.99 -4.82
CA LEU A 181 -25.74 0.58 -3.87
C LEU A 181 -24.38 0.49 -4.55
N ILE A 182 -24.30 -0.15 -5.72
CA ILE A 182 -23.07 -0.23 -6.51
C ILE A 182 -22.57 1.18 -6.87
N HIS A 183 -23.46 2.05 -7.36
CA HIS A 183 -23.12 3.42 -7.71
C HIS A 183 -22.60 4.21 -6.49
N SER A 184 -23.28 4.09 -5.35
CA SER A 184 -22.87 4.75 -4.09
C SER A 184 -21.48 4.31 -3.64
N LEU A 185 -21.13 3.03 -3.79
CA LEU A 185 -19.78 2.51 -3.51
C LEU A 185 -18.75 3.07 -4.49
N VAL A 186 -19.03 3.05 -5.79
CA VAL A 186 -18.10 3.50 -6.83
C VAL A 186 -17.80 5.00 -6.72
N GLU A 187 -18.84 5.83 -6.50
CA GLU A 187 -18.71 7.29 -6.40
C GLU A 187 -18.42 7.77 -4.97
N GLY A 188 -18.45 6.88 -3.97
CA GLY A 188 -18.16 7.22 -2.56
C GLY A 188 -19.28 8.05 -1.89
N ILE A 189 -20.55 7.88 -2.29
CA ILE A 189 -21.71 8.66 -1.83
C ILE A 189 -22.32 7.99 -0.59
N THR A 190 -22.39 8.72 0.52
CA THR A 190 -22.95 8.22 1.79
C THR A 190 -24.35 8.69 2.09
N ASP A 191 -24.88 9.67 1.32
CA ASP A 191 -26.10 10.41 1.69
C ASP A 191 -27.37 9.53 1.74
N HIS A 192 -27.45 8.50 0.90
CA HIS A 192 -28.63 7.62 0.79
C HIS A 192 -28.34 6.16 1.17
N ILE A 193 -27.13 5.87 1.66
CA ILE A 193 -26.67 4.48 1.78
C ILE A 193 -27.48 3.65 2.77
N GLU A 194 -27.94 4.23 3.88
CA GLU A 194 -28.72 3.51 4.88
C GLU A 194 -30.11 3.16 4.37
N GLU A 195 -30.77 4.13 3.67
CA GLU A 195 -32.08 3.94 3.05
C GLU A 195 -32.03 2.87 1.96
N ASP A 196 -31.03 2.96 1.05
CA ASP A 196 -30.84 1.99 -0.03
C ASP A 196 -30.45 0.60 0.51
N THR A 197 -29.67 0.55 1.59
CA THR A 197 -29.32 -0.70 2.25
C THR A 197 -30.55 -1.36 2.88
N GLU A 198 -31.43 -0.58 3.53
CA GLU A 198 -32.66 -1.10 4.10
C GLU A 198 -33.63 -1.59 3.02
N GLU A 199 -33.79 -0.81 1.94
CA GLU A 199 -34.61 -1.24 0.79
C GLU A 199 -34.07 -2.54 0.18
N SER A 200 -32.77 -2.65 0.00
CA SER A 200 -32.15 -3.87 -0.51
C SER A 200 -32.34 -5.05 0.45
N ARG A 201 -32.17 -4.83 1.77
CA ARG A 201 -32.37 -5.86 2.80
C ARG A 201 -33.77 -6.47 2.76
N LEU A 202 -34.77 -5.65 2.49
CA LEU A 202 -36.17 -6.10 2.39
C LEU A 202 -36.43 -6.96 1.15
N ASN A 203 -35.60 -6.91 0.15
CA ASN A 203 -35.66 -7.70 -1.08
C ASN A 203 -34.93 -9.05 -1.00
N PHE A 204 -34.18 -9.30 0.07
CA PHE A 204 -33.45 -10.54 0.30
C PHE A 204 -34.03 -11.31 1.49
N ASP A 205 -33.85 -12.62 1.47
CA ASP A 205 -34.32 -13.49 2.58
C ASP A 205 -33.44 -13.30 3.82
N ARG A 206 -32.14 -13.05 3.61
CA ARG A 206 -31.15 -12.89 4.67
C ARG A 206 -30.41 -11.56 4.56
N PRO A 207 -30.19 -10.84 5.66
CA PRO A 207 -29.45 -9.57 5.66
C PRO A 207 -28.04 -9.67 5.08
N ILE A 208 -27.39 -10.84 5.24
CA ILE A 208 -26.01 -11.06 4.74
C ILE A 208 -25.95 -11.03 3.20
N GLU A 209 -27.01 -11.38 2.49
CA GLU A 209 -27.05 -11.42 1.03
C GLU A 209 -26.92 -10.03 0.40
N VAL A 210 -27.25 -8.96 1.12
CA VAL A 210 -26.95 -7.58 0.68
C VAL A 210 -25.44 -7.34 0.62
N ILE A 211 -24.71 -7.90 1.58
CA ILE A 211 -23.24 -7.79 1.62
C ILE A 211 -22.63 -8.65 0.52
N GLU A 212 -23.04 -9.91 0.42
CA GLU A 212 -22.48 -10.90 -0.53
C GLU A 212 -22.86 -10.60 -1.99
N GLY A 213 -23.96 -9.87 -2.22
CA GLY A 213 -24.42 -9.43 -3.53
C GLY A 213 -24.01 -7.99 -3.85
N PRO A 214 -24.95 -7.03 -3.84
CA PRO A 214 -24.76 -5.69 -4.41
C PRO A 214 -23.60 -4.90 -3.78
N LEU A 215 -23.32 -5.08 -2.49
CA LEU A 215 -22.19 -4.38 -1.87
C LEU A 215 -20.85 -4.95 -2.34
N MET A 216 -20.72 -6.27 -2.44
CA MET A 216 -19.52 -6.90 -2.98
C MET A 216 -19.35 -6.63 -4.46
N ASP A 217 -20.42 -6.63 -5.25
CA ASP A 217 -20.37 -6.27 -6.68
C ASP A 217 -19.82 -4.85 -6.86
N GLY A 218 -20.27 -3.90 -6.04
CA GLY A 218 -19.76 -2.54 -6.03
C GLY A 218 -18.27 -2.47 -5.66
N MET A 219 -17.83 -3.21 -4.65
CA MET A 219 -16.42 -3.27 -4.26
C MET A 219 -15.54 -3.94 -5.31
N ASN A 220 -16.04 -4.92 -6.04
CA ASN A 220 -15.32 -5.52 -7.17
C ASN A 220 -15.07 -4.49 -8.28
N VAL A 221 -16.08 -3.67 -8.62
CA VAL A 221 -15.93 -2.56 -9.58
C VAL A 221 -14.89 -1.55 -9.09
N VAL A 222 -14.95 -1.17 -7.81
CA VAL A 222 -13.95 -0.27 -7.18
C VAL A 222 -12.53 -0.86 -7.32
N GLY A 223 -12.36 -2.15 -7.06
CA GLY A 223 -11.08 -2.84 -7.20
C GLY A 223 -10.55 -2.86 -8.63
N ASP A 224 -11.40 -3.12 -9.61
CA ASP A 224 -11.02 -3.12 -11.03
C ASP A 224 -10.64 -1.70 -11.50
N LEU A 225 -11.37 -0.67 -11.09
CA LEU A 225 -11.06 0.73 -11.37
C LEU A 225 -9.74 1.17 -10.72
N PHE A 226 -9.49 0.77 -9.48
CA PHE A 226 -8.24 1.05 -8.79
C PHE A 226 -7.07 0.31 -9.42
N GLY A 227 -7.23 -0.98 -9.71
CA GLY A 227 -6.20 -1.80 -10.36
C GLY A 227 -5.82 -1.30 -11.76
N SER A 228 -6.77 -0.74 -12.52
CA SER A 228 -6.53 -0.13 -13.84
C SER A 228 -6.03 1.33 -13.79
N GLY A 229 -5.87 1.91 -12.59
CA GLY A 229 -5.44 3.30 -12.40
C GLY A 229 -6.50 4.34 -12.79
N GLN A 230 -7.78 3.94 -12.87
CA GLN A 230 -8.91 4.83 -13.14
C GLN A 230 -9.52 5.41 -11.86
N MET A 231 -9.21 4.82 -10.72
CA MET A 231 -9.60 5.27 -9.39
C MET A 231 -8.36 5.46 -8.51
N PHE A 232 -8.35 6.47 -7.65
CA PHE A 232 -7.23 6.78 -6.76
C PHE A 232 -7.53 6.32 -5.34
N LEU A 233 -6.47 6.17 -4.52
CA LEU A 233 -6.60 5.68 -3.14
C LEU A 233 -7.63 6.45 -2.29
N PRO A 234 -7.74 7.79 -2.33
CA PRO A 234 -8.76 8.52 -1.56
C PRO A 234 -10.19 8.14 -1.94
N GLN A 235 -10.42 7.80 -3.21
CA GLN A 235 -11.74 7.34 -3.69
C GLN A 235 -12.04 5.95 -3.14
N VAL A 236 -11.06 5.03 -3.11
CA VAL A 236 -11.21 3.70 -2.48
C VAL A 236 -11.52 3.83 -0.99
N VAL A 237 -10.86 4.77 -0.29
CA VAL A 237 -11.15 5.05 1.14
C VAL A 237 -12.59 5.57 1.32
N LYS A 238 -13.08 6.43 0.40
CA LYS A 238 -14.49 6.86 0.41
C LYS A 238 -15.44 5.68 0.18
N SER A 239 -15.16 4.80 -0.78
CA SER A 239 -15.93 3.56 -1.02
C SER A 239 -15.95 2.66 0.22
N ALA A 240 -14.83 2.50 0.91
CA ALA A 240 -14.75 1.73 2.15
C ALA A 240 -15.60 2.35 3.28
N ARG A 241 -15.71 3.70 3.36
CA ARG A 241 -16.63 4.37 4.30
C ARG A 241 -18.09 4.10 3.97
N VAL A 242 -18.46 4.11 2.68
CA VAL A 242 -19.82 3.75 2.23
C VAL A 242 -20.14 2.31 2.63
N MET A 243 -19.22 1.38 2.34
CA MET A 243 -19.35 -0.03 2.73
C MET A 243 -19.53 -0.18 4.24
N LYS A 244 -18.66 0.45 5.03
CA LYS A 244 -18.73 0.41 6.50
C LYS A 244 -20.07 0.92 7.03
N LYS A 245 -20.62 1.99 6.45
CA LYS A 245 -21.88 2.57 6.87
C LYS A 245 -23.05 1.64 6.54
N SER A 246 -23.07 1.03 5.34
CA SER A 246 -24.06 0.04 4.94
C SER A 246 -24.01 -1.21 5.83
N VAL A 247 -22.82 -1.77 6.07
CA VAL A 247 -22.64 -2.94 6.95
C VAL A 247 -23.09 -2.64 8.38
N ALA A 248 -22.72 -1.46 8.92
CA ALA A 248 -23.16 -1.04 10.25
C ALA A 248 -24.69 -1.02 10.39
N HIS A 249 -25.43 -0.63 9.34
CA HIS A 249 -26.88 -0.71 9.29
C HIS A 249 -27.38 -2.16 9.34
N LEU A 250 -26.70 -3.09 8.68
CA LEU A 250 -27.09 -4.50 8.60
C LEU A 250 -26.74 -5.33 9.85
N VAL A 251 -25.70 -4.94 10.61
CA VAL A 251 -25.22 -5.69 11.78
C VAL A 251 -26.32 -6.05 12.77
N PRO A 252 -27.23 -5.15 13.21
CA PRO A 252 -28.29 -5.51 14.18
C PRO A 252 -29.26 -6.57 13.64
N PHE A 253 -29.49 -6.61 12.34
CA PHE A 253 -30.36 -7.60 11.70
C PHE A 253 -29.67 -8.95 11.57
N ILE A 254 -28.38 -8.96 11.23
CA ILE A 254 -27.53 -10.16 11.17
C ILE A 254 -27.41 -10.78 12.57
N GLU A 255 -27.21 -9.97 13.61
CA GLU A 255 -27.14 -10.44 15.00
C GLU A 255 -28.45 -11.06 15.44
N LYS A 256 -29.58 -10.42 15.16
CA LYS A 256 -30.93 -10.99 15.45
C LYS A 256 -31.21 -12.30 14.71
N GLU A 257 -30.72 -12.42 13.47
CA GLU A 257 -30.81 -13.67 12.72
C GLU A 257 -29.95 -14.77 13.37
N LYS A 258 -28.70 -14.42 13.75
CA LYS A 258 -27.79 -15.33 14.47
C LYS A 258 -28.36 -15.81 15.81
N GLU A 259 -28.95 -14.92 16.58
CA GLU A 259 -29.64 -15.28 17.84
C GLU A 259 -30.78 -16.28 17.62
N LYS A 260 -31.56 -16.10 16.56
CA LYS A 260 -32.65 -17.03 16.21
C LYS A 260 -32.13 -18.38 15.74
N LEU A 261 -30.98 -18.44 15.09
CA LEU A 261 -30.36 -19.65 14.55
C LEU A 261 -29.42 -20.34 15.60
N GLY A 262 -29.20 -19.75 16.77
CA GLY A 262 -28.39 -20.34 17.84
C GLY A 262 -26.88 -20.41 17.54
N THR A 263 -26.41 -19.68 16.55
CA THR A 263 -24.99 -19.69 16.13
C THR A 263 -24.39 -18.29 16.17
N ILE A 264 -23.65 -17.98 17.23
CA ILE A 264 -22.70 -16.87 17.24
C ILE A 264 -21.42 -17.39 16.57
N LYS A 265 -21.27 -17.25 15.25
CA LYS A 265 -19.99 -17.47 14.60
C LYS A 265 -19.67 -16.27 13.71
N SER A 266 -18.52 -15.65 13.99
CA SER A 266 -17.77 -14.85 13.01
C SER A 266 -17.59 -15.66 11.73
N ASN A 267 -17.59 -15.02 10.57
CA ASN A 267 -17.35 -15.71 9.29
C ASN A 267 -15.95 -16.34 9.21
N GLY A 268 -15.07 -16.02 10.17
CA GLY A 268 -13.72 -16.54 10.32
C GLY A 268 -12.80 -15.49 10.95
N LYS A 269 -11.67 -15.96 11.47
CA LYS A 269 -10.66 -15.16 12.13
C LYS A 269 -9.40 -15.07 11.26
N ILE A 270 -8.97 -13.85 10.95
CA ILE A 270 -7.87 -13.59 10.03
C ILE A 270 -6.78 -12.81 10.74
N LEU A 271 -5.56 -13.31 10.70
CA LEU A 271 -4.39 -12.59 11.18
C LEU A 271 -3.76 -11.81 10.04
N MET A 272 -3.48 -10.52 10.23
CA MET A 272 -2.82 -9.66 9.27
C MET A 272 -1.50 -9.15 9.83
N ALA A 273 -0.44 -9.19 9.03
CA ALA A 273 0.86 -8.67 9.43
C ALA A 273 1.66 -8.14 8.24
N THR A 274 2.37 -7.02 8.42
CA THR A 274 3.48 -6.66 7.54
C THR A 274 4.73 -7.34 8.06
N VAL A 275 5.41 -8.08 7.19
CA VAL A 275 6.52 -8.95 7.56
C VAL A 275 7.73 -8.18 8.11
N LYS A 276 8.63 -8.87 8.79
CA LYS A 276 9.84 -8.31 9.39
C LYS A 276 10.64 -7.48 8.39
N GLY A 277 11.12 -6.33 8.87
CA GLY A 277 11.92 -5.38 8.08
C GLY A 277 11.11 -4.51 7.12
N ASP A 278 9.78 -4.66 7.08
CA ASP A 278 8.90 -3.85 6.26
C ASP A 278 7.89 -3.06 7.14
N VAL A 279 7.69 -1.81 6.79
CA VAL A 279 6.90 -0.84 7.55
C VAL A 279 5.68 -0.33 6.77
N HIS A 280 5.49 -0.79 5.54
CA HIS A 280 4.43 -0.32 4.66
C HIS A 280 3.13 -1.06 4.98
N ASP A 281 2.21 -0.38 5.64
CA ASP A 281 0.96 -0.96 6.17
C ASP A 281 -0.33 -0.49 5.49
N ILE A 282 -0.30 0.57 4.67
CA ILE A 282 -1.50 1.15 4.06
C ILE A 282 -2.32 0.08 3.33
N GLY A 283 -1.69 -0.73 2.47
CA GLY A 283 -2.37 -1.79 1.74
C GLY A 283 -2.97 -2.85 2.66
N LYS A 284 -2.22 -3.26 3.70
CA LYS A 284 -2.66 -4.21 4.73
C LYS A 284 -3.88 -3.69 5.49
N ASN A 285 -3.82 -2.42 5.91
CA ASN A 285 -4.89 -1.80 6.69
C ASN A 285 -6.19 -1.70 5.86
N ILE A 286 -6.09 -1.36 4.57
CA ILE A 286 -7.26 -1.36 3.66
C ILE A 286 -7.86 -2.76 3.56
N VAL A 287 -7.05 -3.79 3.35
CA VAL A 287 -7.52 -5.19 3.31
C VAL A 287 -8.20 -5.56 4.63
N GLY A 288 -7.59 -5.22 5.78
CA GLY A 288 -8.15 -5.49 7.10
C GLY A 288 -9.52 -4.83 7.30
N VAL A 289 -9.66 -3.56 6.91
CA VAL A 289 -10.95 -2.84 6.98
C VAL A 289 -12.00 -3.50 6.10
N VAL A 290 -11.66 -3.85 4.86
CA VAL A 290 -12.60 -4.48 3.93
C VAL A 290 -13.05 -5.85 4.45
N LEU A 291 -12.14 -6.67 4.97
CA LEU A 291 -12.47 -7.98 5.57
C LEU A 291 -13.32 -7.83 6.83
N ALA A 292 -12.98 -6.88 7.73
CA ALA A 292 -13.78 -6.60 8.93
C ALA A 292 -15.21 -6.16 8.58
N CYS A 293 -15.36 -5.33 7.54
CA CYS A 293 -16.67 -4.94 7.02
C CYS A 293 -17.50 -6.11 6.49
N ASN A 294 -16.84 -7.21 6.10
CA ASN A 294 -17.49 -8.45 5.63
C ASN A 294 -17.65 -9.50 6.75
N GLY A 295 -17.58 -9.08 8.01
CA GLY A 295 -17.91 -9.93 9.16
C GLY A 295 -16.80 -10.90 9.59
N TYR A 296 -15.54 -10.67 9.17
CA TYR A 296 -14.38 -11.40 9.65
C TYR A 296 -13.76 -10.73 10.86
N ASP A 297 -13.28 -11.53 11.81
CA ASP A 297 -12.50 -11.04 12.95
C ASP A 297 -11.06 -10.82 12.52
N ILE A 298 -10.57 -9.59 12.62
CA ILE A 298 -9.21 -9.24 12.20
C ILE A 298 -8.29 -9.09 13.42
N ILE A 299 -7.20 -9.84 13.42
CA ILE A 299 -6.08 -9.68 14.34
C ILE A 299 -4.95 -9.01 13.56
N ASP A 300 -4.79 -7.71 13.72
CA ASP A 300 -3.71 -6.95 13.09
C ASP A 300 -2.50 -6.88 14.04
N LEU A 301 -1.37 -7.45 13.60
CA LEU A 301 -0.12 -7.44 14.35
C LEU A 301 0.74 -6.19 14.05
N GLY A 302 0.31 -5.33 13.12
CA GLY A 302 1.05 -4.14 12.72
C GLY A 302 2.15 -4.43 11.70
N VAL A 303 3.26 -3.71 11.82
CA VAL A 303 4.40 -3.73 10.91
C VAL A 303 5.63 -4.39 11.52
N MET A 304 6.62 -4.73 10.70
CA MET A 304 7.92 -5.32 11.13
C MET A 304 7.77 -6.56 12.01
N VAL A 305 6.74 -7.36 11.77
CA VAL A 305 6.39 -8.48 12.65
C VAL A 305 7.31 -9.67 12.39
N ALA A 306 7.97 -10.13 13.44
CA ALA A 306 8.83 -11.32 13.37
C ALA A 306 8.03 -12.59 13.04
N PRO A 307 8.58 -13.53 12.25
CA PRO A 307 7.93 -14.79 11.88
C PRO A 307 7.39 -15.57 13.08
N ASP A 308 8.17 -15.69 14.15
CA ASP A 308 7.76 -16.41 15.35
C ASP A 308 6.51 -15.81 16.00
N LYS A 309 6.38 -14.46 16.01
CA LYS A 309 5.21 -13.78 16.55
C LYS A 309 3.98 -14.01 15.67
N ILE A 310 4.14 -13.98 14.34
CA ILE A 310 3.05 -14.25 13.40
C ILE A 310 2.51 -15.67 13.64
N ILE A 311 3.39 -16.66 13.61
CA ILE A 311 3.02 -18.07 13.71
C ILE A 311 2.48 -18.42 15.10
N SER A 312 3.15 -17.98 16.16
CA SER A 312 2.68 -18.26 17.55
C SER A 312 1.33 -17.64 17.82
N THR A 313 1.08 -16.41 17.34
CA THR A 313 -0.22 -15.77 17.48
C THR A 313 -1.28 -16.47 16.66
N ALA A 314 -0.96 -16.86 15.42
CA ALA A 314 -1.89 -17.60 14.56
C ALA A 314 -2.37 -18.92 15.20
N ILE A 315 -1.45 -19.66 15.79
CA ILE A 315 -1.75 -20.93 16.48
C ILE A 315 -2.53 -20.66 17.78
N LYS A 316 -2.09 -19.70 18.60
CA LYS A 316 -2.72 -19.37 19.87
C LYS A 316 -4.17 -18.91 19.71
N GLU A 317 -4.38 -18.01 18.75
CA GLU A 317 -5.70 -17.41 18.48
C GLU A 317 -6.58 -18.29 17.57
N LYS A 318 -6.03 -19.41 17.06
CA LYS A 318 -6.69 -20.36 16.16
C LYS A 318 -7.30 -19.64 14.95
N VAL A 319 -6.45 -18.90 14.25
CA VAL A 319 -6.91 -18.16 13.07
C VAL A 319 -7.15 -19.09 11.88
N ASP A 320 -8.10 -18.73 11.05
CA ASP A 320 -8.48 -19.49 9.87
C ASP A 320 -7.60 -19.16 8.65
N VAL A 321 -7.04 -17.93 8.61
CA VAL A 321 -6.19 -17.47 7.51
C VAL A 321 -5.11 -16.53 8.06
N ILE A 322 -3.92 -16.58 7.48
CA ILE A 322 -2.82 -15.62 7.73
C ILE A 322 -2.66 -14.75 6.48
N GLY A 323 -2.76 -13.43 6.62
CA GLY A 323 -2.48 -12.44 5.58
C GLY A 323 -1.12 -11.78 5.79
N LEU A 324 -0.22 -11.93 4.85
CA LEU A 324 1.11 -11.34 4.86
C LEU A 324 1.20 -10.20 3.85
N SER A 325 1.72 -9.06 4.27
CA SER A 325 1.94 -7.88 3.44
C SER A 325 3.43 -7.50 3.40
N GLY A 326 3.86 -6.97 2.25
CA GLY A 326 5.21 -6.45 2.08
C GLY A 326 5.33 -5.60 0.81
N LEU A 327 6.17 -4.56 0.87
CA LEU A 327 6.40 -3.62 -0.22
C LEU A 327 7.83 -3.63 -0.74
N ILE A 328 8.80 -4.02 0.07
CA ILE A 328 10.22 -4.00 -0.30
C ILE A 328 10.72 -5.40 -0.68
N THR A 329 11.80 -5.45 -1.46
CA THR A 329 12.33 -6.74 -1.94
C THR A 329 12.66 -7.73 -0.82
N PRO A 330 13.26 -7.34 0.32
CA PRO A 330 13.52 -8.26 1.44
C PRO A 330 12.27 -8.90 2.03
N SER A 331 11.11 -8.26 1.95
CA SER A 331 9.83 -8.80 2.43
C SER A 331 9.45 -10.10 1.73
N LEU A 332 9.87 -10.25 0.47
CA LEU A 332 9.63 -11.47 -0.30
C LEU A 332 10.34 -12.69 0.29
N ASP A 333 11.57 -12.51 0.78
CA ASP A 333 12.35 -13.57 1.42
C ASP A 333 11.79 -13.91 2.81
N GLU A 334 11.29 -12.92 3.55
CA GLU A 334 10.62 -13.14 4.83
C GLU A 334 9.32 -13.93 4.67
N MET A 335 8.54 -13.69 3.61
CA MET A 335 7.35 -14.49 3.30
C MET A 335 7.69 -15.95 2.99
N VAL A 336 8.78 -16.19 2.26
CA VAL A 336 9.31 -17.54 2.01
C VAL A 336 9.76 -18.21 3.32
N HIS A 337 10.39 -17.45 4.21
CA HIS A 337 10.82 -17.96 5.52
C HIS A 337 9.60 -18.37 6.37
N ILE A 338 8.55 -17.54 6.44
CA ILE A 338 7.30 -17.87 7.15
C ILE A 338 6.67 -19.13 6.59
N ALA A 339 6.62 -19.29 5.25
CA ALA A 339 6.09 -20.48 4.60
C ALA A 339 6.85 -21.75 5.03
N LYS A 340 8.20 -21.71 5.04
CA LYS A 340 9.04 -22.81 5.49
C LYS A 340 8.84 -23.15 6.96
N GLU A 341 8.67 -22.16 7.81
CA GLU A 341 8.43 -22.38 9.25
C GLU A 341 7.05 -23.00 9.50
N LEU A 342 6.01 -22.57 8.77
CA LEU A 342 4.69 -23.21 8.84
C LEU A 342 4.75 -24.66 8.39
N GLU A 343 5.49 -24.97 7.32
CA GLU A 343 5.72 -26.34 6.87
C GLU A 343 6.46 -27.17 7.91
N ARG A 344 7.54 -26.63 8.49
CA ARG A 344 8.31 -27.29 9.55
C ARG A 344 7.44 -27.62 10.77
N LEU A 345 6.50 -26.74 11.10
CA LEU A 345 5.56 -26.93 12.23
C LEU A 345 4.35 -27.79 11.86
N LYS A 346 4.25 -28.26 10.60
CA LYS A 346 3.10 -29.00 10.06
C LYS A 346 1.78 -28.25 10.27
N CYS A 347 1.83 -26.93 10.18
CA CYS A 347 0.68 -26.08 10.26
C CYS A 347 0.00 -26.05 8.89
N ASN A 348 -1.33 -26.06 8.83
CA ASN A 348 -2.08 -26.06 7.56
C ASN A 348 -3.02 -24.83 7.45
N ILE A 349 -2.61 -23.71 8.02
CA ILE A 349 -3.38 -22.47 7.96
C ILE A 349 -3.15 -21.80 6.58
N PRO A 350 -4.19 -21.50 5.81
CA PRO A 350 -4.05 -20.80 4.55
C PRO A 350 -3.26 -19.49 4.64
N LEU A 351 -2.35 -19.26 3.67
CA LEU A 351 -1.59 -18.03 3.51
C LEU A 351 -2.17 -17.17 2.39
N MET A 352 -2.51 -15.93 2.69
CA MET A 352 -2.74 -14.87 1.72
C MET A 352 -1.47 -14.02 1.59
N ILE A 353 -1.00 -13.83 0.37
CA ILE A 353 0.21 -13.06 0.05
C ILE A 353 -0.21 -11.79 -0.70
N GLY A 354 0.07 -10.64 -0.13
CA GLY A 354 -0.26 -9.33 -0.71
C GLY A 354 0.86 -8.31 -0.55
N GLY A 355 0.66 -7.16 -1.19
CA GLY A 355 1.62 -6.06 -1.19
C GLY A 355 2.19 -5.77 -2.58
N ALA A 356 2.62 -4.53 -2.82
CA ALA A 356 2.91 -4.03 -4.16
C ALA A 356 4.12 -4.69 -4.86
N THR A 357 5.05 -5.29 -4.12
CA THR A 357 6.18 -6.05 -4.70
C THR A 357 5.88 -7.53 -4.89
N THR A 358 4.80 -8.00 -4.30
CA THR A 358 4.39 -9.39 -4.47
C THR A 358 3.77 -9.61 -5.85
N SER A 359 3.83 -10.81 -6.34
CA SER A 359 3.22 -11.19 -7.60
C SER A 359 2.80 -12.66 -7.57
N GLN A 360 1.81 -13.00 -8.37
CA GLN A 360 1.39 -14.38 -8.55
C GLN A 360 2.56 -15.27 -8.97
N LYS A 361 3.48 -14.74 -9.82
CA LYS A 361 4.69 -15.42 -10.26
C LYS A 361 5.63 -15.73 -9.09
N HIS A 362 5.90 -14.74 -8.24
CA HIS A 362 6.75 -14.93 -7.06
C HIS A 362 6.12 -15.91 -6.07
N THR A 363 4.83 -15.76 -5.80
CA THR A 363 4.09 -16.67 -4.92
C THR A 363 4.16 -18.10 -5.42
N ALA A 364 3.94 -18.31 -6.72
CA ALA A 364 3.99 -19.64 -7.34
C ALA A 364 5.38 -20.29 -7.30
N VAL A 365 6.46 -19.50 -7.50
CA VAL A 365 7.83 -20.04 -7.68
C VAL A 365 8.62 -20.12 -6.37
N LYS A 366 8.30 -19.26 -5.41
CA LYS A 366 9.14 -19.10 -4.20
C LYS A 366 8.41 -19.42 -2.90
N ILE A 367 7.12 -19.15 -2.81
CA ILE A 367 6.41 -19.30 -1.54
C ILE A 367 5.67 -20.65 -1.51
N GLU A 368 4.81 -20.91 -2.49
CA GLU A 368 3.95 -22.11 -2.52
C GLU A 368 4.76 -23.41 -2.59
N GLU A 369 5.91 -23.45 -3.27
CA GLU A 369 6.79 -24.63 -3.28
C GLU A 369 7.37 -24.99 -1.89
N ASN A 370 7.36 -24.04 -0.96
CA ASN A 370 7.91 -24.23 0.40
C ASN A 370 6.83 -24.45 1.46
N TYR A 371 5.57 -24.56 1.06
CA TYR A 371 4.46 -24.74 1.99
C TYR A 371 3.35 -25.60 1.37
N SER A 372 3.06 -26.75 1.99
CA SER A 372 2.02 -27.68 1.54
C SER A 372 0.59 -27.15 1.79
N GLY A 373 0.43 -26.21 2.72
CA GLY A 373 -0.83 -25.52 2.98
C GLY A 373 -1.26 -24.60 1.82
N PRO A 374 -2.54 -24.18 1.79
CA PRO A 374 -3.04 -23.28 0.76
C PRO A 374 -2.29 -21.95 0.77
N THR A 375 -1.78 -21.51 -0.39
CA THR A 375 -1.05 -20.23 -0.54
C THR A 375 -1.63 -19.47 -1.71
N ILE A 376 -2.22 -18.30 -1.45
CA ILE A 376 -2.99 -17.56 -2.44
C ILE A 376 -2.41 -16.14 -2.57
N HIS A 377 -2.09 -15.72 -3.78
CA HIS A 377 -1.74 -14.33 -4.06
C HIS A 377 -3.00 -13.48 -4.21
N VAL A 378 -3.07 -12.41 -3.44
CA VAL A 378 -4.17 -11.43 -3.47
C VAL A 378 -3.67 -10.15 -4.13
N ILE A 379 -4.25 -9.80 -5.27
CA ILE A 379 -3.81 -8.68 -6.10
C ILE A 379 -4.15 -7.35 -5.44
N ASP A 380 -5.33 -7.25 -4.85
CA ASP A 380 -5.86 -6.03 -4.25
C ASP A 380 -6.85 -6.33 -3.11
N ALA A 381 -7.26 -5.28 -2.40
CA ALA A 381 -8.12 -5.40 -1.23
C ALA A 381 -9.53 -5.90 -1.57
N SER A 382 -10.07 -5.57 -2.74
CA SER A 382 -11.42 -5.99 -3.15
C SER A 382 -11.50 -7.51 -3.34
N ARG A 383 -10.43 -8.11 -3.85
CA ARG A 383 -10.36 -9.56 -4.09
C ARG A 383 -10.09 -10.38 -2.84
N ALA A 384 -9.62 -9.75 -1.76
CA ALA A 384 -9.33 -10.42 -0.50
C ALA A 384 -10.57 -11.13 0.07
N VAL A 385 -11.73 -10.50 -0.01
CA VAL A 385 -12.99 -11.06 0.53
C VAL A 385 -13.40 -12.33 -0.22
N GLY A 386 -13.38 -12.29 -1.55
CA GLY A 386 -13.69 -13.48 -2.36
C GLY A 386 -12.71 -14.63 -2.11
N VAL A 387 -11.41 -14.33 -1.96
CA VAL A 387 -10.39 -15.33 -1.62
C VAL A 387 -10.66 -15.96 -0.27
N VAL A 388 -10.92 -15.14 0.77
CA VAL A 388 -11.21 -15.66 2.12
C VAL A 388 -12.52 -16.44 2.12
N GLY A 389 -13.56 -15.94 1.45
CA GLY A 389 -14.83 -16.64 1.33
C GLY A 389 -14.67 -18.04 0.74
N ASN A 390 -13.92 -18.16 -0.36
CA ASN A 390 -13.64 -19.47 -0.98
C ASN A 390 -12.77 -20.37 -0.10
N LEU A 391 -11.81 -19.81 0.64
CA LEU A 391 -10.97 -20.60 1.56
C LEU A 391 -11.72 -21.13 2.78
N LEU A 392 -12.77 -20.44 3.22
CA LEU A 392 -13.55 -20.80 4.41
C LEU A 392 -14.88 -21.48 4.08
N ASN A 393 -15.24 -21.59 2.80
CA ASN A 393 -16.40 -22.32 2.33
C ASN A 393 -16.07 -23.80 2.14
N ASP A 394 -16.60 -24.67 2.97
CA ASP A 394 -16.31 -26.12 2.94
C ASP A 394 -16.60 -26.78 1.56
N ASN A 395 -17.57 -26.24 0.79
CA ASN A 395 -17.93 -26.81 -0.51
C ASN A 395 -17.01 -26.35 -1.66
N GLU A 396 -16.45 -25.15 -1.57
CA GLU A 396 -15.65 -24.52 -2.65
C GLU A 396 -14.16 -24.60 -2.40
N ARG A 397 -13.74 -24.80 -1.16
CA ARG A 397 -12.35 -24.72 -0.70
C ARG A 397 -11.39 -25.60 -1.51
N GLU A 398 -11.72 -26.88 -1.65
CA GLU A 398 -10.84 -27.84 -2.34
C GLU A 398 -10.69 -27.49 -3.82
N ASN A 399 -11.80 -27.20 -4.50
CA ASN A 399 -11.79 -26.80 -5.91
C ASN A 399 -10.97 -25.52 -6.12
N PHE A 400 -11.16 -24.52 -5.25
CA PHE A 400 -10.44 -23.26 -5.33
C PHE A 400 -8.93 -23.41 -5.13
N ILE A 401 -8.53 -24.25 -4.17
CA ILE A 401 -7.11 -24.57 -3.90
C ILE A 401 -6.50 -25.30 -5.08
N ASP A 402 -7.17 -26.31 -5.60
CA ASP A 402 -6.68 -27.11 -6.73
C ASP A 402 -6.54 -26.29 -8.01
N ASP A 403 -7.49 -25.42 -8.30
CA ASP A 403 -7.41 -24.53 -9.46
C ASP A 403 -6.30 -23.50 -9.33
N THR A 404 -6.06 -23.00 -8.11
CA THR A 404 -4.93 -22.12 -7.84
C THR A 404 -3.60 -22.83 -8.02
N ARG A 405 -3.47 -24.05 -7.51
CA ARG A 405 -2.27 -24.90 -7.67
C ARG A 405 -1.99 -25.23 -9.15
N LYS A 406 -3.01 -25.58 -9.93
CA LYS A 406 -2.86 -25.78 -11.38
C LYS A 406 -2.28 -24.56 -12.07
N LYS A 407 -2.83 -23.36 -11.79
CA LYS A 407 -2.32 -22.09 -12.32
C LYS A 407 -0.86 -21.86 -11.94
N TYR A 408 -0.46 -22.19 -10.71
CA TYR A 408 0.92 -22.04 -10.25
C TYR A 408 1.88 -23.02 -10.93
N ILE A 409 1.46 -24.26 -11.16
CA ILE A 409 2.21 -25.24 -11.93
C ILE A 409 2.44 -24.73 -13.38
N ASP A 410 1.42 -24.19 -14.02
CA ASP A 410 1.54 -23.64 -15.37
C ASP A 410 2.50 -22.44 -15.42
N ILE A 411 2.47 -21.57 -14.41
CA ILE A 411 3.43 -20.45 -14.27
C ILE A 411 4.86 -20.98 -14.16
N ARG A 412 5.10 -22.00 -13.33
CA ARG A 412 6.43 -22.63 -13.16
C ARG A 412 6.93 -23.25 -14.45
N ASN A 413 6.08 -24.01 -15.13
CA ASN A 413 6.40 -24.65 -16.41
C ASN A 413 6.77 -23.63 -17.49
N ASN A 414 6.04 -22.53 -17.57
CA ASN A 414 6.31 -21.44 -18.54
C ASN A 414 7.63 -20.69 -18.25
N ILE A 415 8.06 -20.65 -16.98
CA ILE A 415 9.34 -20.04 -16.60
C ILE A 415 10.51 -20.96 -16.92
N GLN A 416 10.36 -22.26 -16.66
CA GLN A 416 11.37 -23.27 -17.00
C GLN A 416 11.58 -23.38 -18.51
N ALA A 417 10.53 -23.19 -19.32
CA ALA A 417 10.63 -23.18 -20.77
C ALA A 417 11.42 -21.96 -21.33
N LYS A 418 11.51 -20.87 -20.59
CA LYS A 418 12.36 -19.70 -20.90
C LYS A 418 13.75 -19.87 -20.29
N ASN A 419 14.50 -20.89 -20.72
CA ASN A 419 15.90 -21.10 -20.33
C ASN A 419 16.76 -19.90 -20.77
N ILE A 420 16.86 -18.91 -19.90
CA ILE A 420 17.86 -17.85 -20.04
C ILE A 420 19.21 -18.50 -19.68
N LYS A 421 20.05 -18.77 -20.69
CA LYS A 421 21.43 -19.19 -20.45
C LYS A 421 22.16 -18.05 -19.76
N HIS A 422 22.30 -18.14 -18.47
CA HIS A 422 23.20 -17.26 -17.72
C HIS A 422 24.64 -17.58 -18.07
N LEU A 423 25.45 -16.55 -18.29
CA LEU A 423 26.90 -16.71 -18.39
C LEU A 423 27.44 -17.17 -17.03
N SER A 424 28.46 -18.04 -17.06
CA SER A 424 29.22 -18.30 -15.85
C SER A 424 29.85 -17.01 -15.31
N ILE A 425 30.13 -16.97 -14.01
CA ILE A 425 30.80 -15.79 -13.41
C ILE A 425 32.15 -15.54 -14.04
N GLU A 426 32.84 -16.60 -14.49
CA GLU A 426 34.11 -16.55 -15.17
C GLU A 426 33.98 -15.94 -16.57
N ASP A 427 32.98 -16.39 -17.36
CA ASP A 427 32.69 -15.80 -18.66
C ASP A 427 32.25 -14.34 -18.57
N ALA A 428 31.46 -14.00 -17.55
CA ALA A 428 31.03 -12.62 -17.31
C ALA A 428 32.24 -11.72 -16.94
N ARG A 429 33.18 -12.22 -16.13
CA ARG A 429 34.43 -11.52 -15.80
C ARG A 429 35.32 -11.36 -17.01
N ASN A 430 35.41 -12.36 -17.90
CA ASN A 430 36.20 -12.32 -19.11
C ASN A 430 35.62 -11.35 -20.15
N ARG A 431 34.28 -11.21 -20.19
CA ARG A 431 33.55 -10.31 -21.11
C ARG A 431 33.34 -8.90 -20.53
N LYS A 432 33.79 -8.62 -19.29
CA LYS A 432 33.63 -7.29 -18.71
C LYS A 432 34.29 -6.23 -19.58
N TYR A 433 33.66 -5.07 -19.67
CA TYR A 433 34.27 -3.91 -20.33
C TYR A 433 35.58 -3.52 -19.61
N LYS A 434 36.65 -3.46 -20.38
CA LYS A 434 38.01 -3.06 -19.86
C LYS A 434 38.18 -1.57 -20.06
N ILE A 435 38.07 -0.82 -18.98
CA ILE A 435 38.27 0.64 -19.01
C ILE A 435 39.81 0.88 -19.01
N ASN A 436 40.29 1.67 -19.98
CA ASN A 436 41.67 2.21 -19.92
C ASN A 436 41.66 3.45 -19.02
N TRP A 437 41.91 3.24 -17.75
CA TRP A 437 41.93 4.32 -16.74
C TRP A 437 42.97 5.41 -17.03
N LYS A 438 44.02 5.13 -17.83
CA LYS A 438 45.05 6.12 -18.21
C LYS A 438 44.53 7.11 -19.26
N GLU A 439 43.58 6.69 -20.07
CA GLU A 439 42.97 7.51 -21.14
C GLU A 439 41.57 8.01 -20.77
N TYR A 440 41.02 7.54 -19.64
CA TYR A 440 39.68 7.93 -19.19
C TYR A 440 39.73 9.40 -18.74
N LYS A 441 39.06 10.25 -19.49
CA LYS A 441 38.79 11.64 -19.12
C LYS A 441 37.47 11.73 -18.37
N ILE A 442 37.52 12.24 -17.14
CA ILE A 442 36.31 12.58 -16.40
C ILE A 442 35.62 13.70 -17.17
N SER A 443 34.36 13.52 -17.47
CA SER A 443 33.56 14.57 -18.10
C SER A 443 33.47 15.79 -17.18
N ASP A 444 33.68 16.97 -17.76
CA ASP A 444 33.54 18.24 -17.01
C ASP A 444 32.09 18.49 -16.53
N ILE A 445 31.14 17.67 -16.98
CA ILE A 445 29.70 17.73 -16.64
C ILE A 445 29.36 16.47 -15.86
N ALA A 446 29.91 16.33 -14.65
CA ALA A 446 29.64 15.17 -13.79
C ALA A 446 28.16 14.99 -13.42
N CYS A 447 27.39 16.06 -13.38
CA CYS A 447 25.96 16.04 -13.03
C CYS A 447 25.04 15.41 -14.08
N LEU A 448 25.50 15.19 -15.31
CA LEU A 448 24.66 14.59 -16.37
C LEU A 448 24.85 13.07 -16.52
N LEU A 449 25.68 12.45 -15.68
CA LEU A 449 25.92 11.00 -15.65
C LEU A 449 24.81 10.21 -14.93
N TYR A 450 23.78 10.88 -14.40
CA TYR A 450 22.66 10.26 -13.68
C TYR A 450 21.52 9.77 -14.55
N THR A 451 21.66 9.80 -15.88
CA THR A 451 20.56 9.55 -16.81
C THR A 451 20.46 8.12 -17.33
N SER A 452 21.15 7.17 -16.72
CA SER A 452 20.87 5.77 -17.03
C SER A 452 19.73 5.30 -16.15
N PRO A 453 18.51 5.07 -16.68
CA PRO A 453 17.42 4.53 -15.87
C PRO A 453 17.86 3.21 -15.26
N SER A 454 17.55 3.04 -13.98
CA SER A 454 17.76 1.78 -13.27
C SER A 454 17.12 0.62 -14.06
N PRO A 455 17.70 -0.58 -14.07
CA PRO A 455 17.05 -1.74 -14.68
C PRO A 455 15.64 -2.02 -14.13
N ARG A 456 15.27 -1.43 -12.97
CA ARG A 456 13.92 -1.49 -12.39
C ARG A 456 12.91 -0.59 -13.08
N ASP A 457 13.37 0.42 -13.83
CA ASP A 457 12.49 1.39 -14.52
C ASP A 457 12.14 0.95 -15.94
N ARG A 458 12.57 -0.25 -16.34
CA ARG A 458 12.29 -0.89 -17.63
C ARG A 458 11.29 -2.04 -17.47
N GLY A 459 10.21 -1.81 -16.71
CA GLY A 459 9.13 -2.78 -16.55
C GLY A 459 7.85 -2.34 -17.24
#